data_46d03f43c28df57845d688aed53ccf4f
#
_entry.id   46d03f43c28df57845d688aed53ccf4f
#
_cell.length_a   1.000
_cell.length_b   1.000
_cell.length_c   1.000
_cell.angle_alpha   90.00
_cell.angle_beta   90.00
_cell.angle_gamma   90.00
#
_symmetry.space_group_name_H-M   'P 1'
#
loop_
_entity.id
_entity.type
_entity.pdbx_description
1 polymer ?
#
loop_
_entity_poly.entity_id
_entity_poly.type
_entity_poly.pdbx_seq_one_letter_code
_entity_poly.pdbx_strand_id
1 'polypeptide(L)'
;KWTVSYLTDIKGNIASILEDSFGIKGTTSLKEVTSILVTKEIAAKAMLQQVKTQIGIDFRKDEAKRKEYISTLGFAKVKSIKDASQDATIEMLVTFRNNLTPAIEADLTAAGMNPATFESIKALATELYQANALQEQKKIGSKETTATLNAQLNDIYDEVITIAKIASTLLTDKADIEKSLDLFYEVQGWDVK
;
A
#
# COMPACT_ATOMS: atom_id res chain seq x y z
N LYS A 1 -30.37 28.10 17.08
CA LYS A 1 -29.17 27.40 16.56
C LYS A 1 -28.98 26.03 17.23
N TRP A 2 -29.34 25.88 18.50
CA TRP A 2 -29.15 24.69 19.32
C TRP A 2 -30.45 23.87 19.45
N THR A 3 -30.94 23.33 18.35
CA THR A 3 -32.15 22.48 18.32
C THR A 3 -31.77 21.01 18.51
N VAL A 4 -32.75 20.18 18.89
CA VAL A 4 -32.55 18.71 18.95
C VAL A 4 -32.08 18.16 17.61
N SER A 5 -32.60 18.70 16.51
CA SER A 5 -32.13 18.33 15.14
C SER A 5 -30.63 18.58 14.96
N TYR A 6 -30.14 19.76 15.37
CA TYR A 6 -28.72 20.10 15.26
C TYR A 6 -27.81 19.14 16.04
N LEU A 7 -28.19 18.76 17.26
CA LEU A 7 -27.44 17.78 18.06
C LEU A 7 -27.49 16.38 17.45
N THR A 8 -28.63 16.03 16.85
CA THR A 8 -28.79 14.76 16.12
C THR A 8 -27.91 14.71 14.88
N ASP A 9 -27.78 15.83 14.15
CA ASP A 9 -26.95 15.95 12.96
C ASP A 9 -25.45 15.81 13.31
N ILE A 10 -25.00 16.44 14.42
CA ILE A 10 -23.62 16.27 14.92
C ILE A 10 -23.36 14.82 15.29
N LYS A 11 -24.29 14.16 16.01
CA LYS A 11 -24.16 12.74 16.34
C LYS A 11 -24.08 11.87 15.09
N GLY A 12 -24.89 12.16 14.08
CA GLY A 12 -24.86 11.49 12.78
C GLY A 12 -23.53 11.67 12.06
N ASN A 13 -23.01 12.89 12.05
CA ASN A 13 -21.70 13.19 11.44
C ASN A 13 -20.55 12.46 12.15
N ILE A 14 -20.56 12.43 13.50
CA ILE A 14 -19.57 11.67 14.27
C ILE A 14 -19.65 10.18 13.92
N ALA A 15 -20.85 9.60 13.89
CA ALA A 15 -21.05 8.19 13.56
C ALA A 15 -20.57 7.88 12.15
N SER A 16 -20.90 8.71 11.15
CA SER A 16 -20.46 8.55 9.76
C SER A 16 -18.93 8.60 9.65
N ILE A 17 -18.28 9.55 10.30
CA ILE A 17 -16.82 9.68 10.29
C ILE A 17 -16.14 8.47 10.95
N LEU A 18 -16.68 7.97 12.06
CA LEU A 18 -16.17 6.78 12.72
C LEU A 18 -16.37 5.53 11.85
N GLU A 19 -17.51 5.40 11.18
CA GLU A 19 -17.80 4.30 10.27
C GLU A 19 -16.89 4.32 9.02
N ASP A 20 -16.72 5.49 8.41
CA ASP A 20 -15.85 5.67 7.25
C ASP A 20 -14.36 5.52 7.60
N SER A 21 -13.96 5.87 8.82
CA SER A 21 -12.56 5.86 9.26
C SER A 21 -12.12 4.53 9.84
N PHE A 22 -12.98 3.86 10.58
CA PHE A 22 -12.74 2.55 11.20
C PHE A 22 -13.41 1.41 10.43
N GLY A 23 -14.31 1.69 9.55
CA GLY A 23 -14.93 0.76 8.61
C GLY A 23 -14.01 0.38 7.47
N ILE A 24 -13.16 -0.53 7.72
CA ILE A 24 -12.63 -1.69 6.95
C ILE A 24 -12.46 -1.54 5.41
N LYS A 25 -13.13 -0.65 4.70
CA LYS A 25 -13.14 -0.62 3.22
C LYS A 25 -11.86 -0.06 2.55
N GLY A 26 -11.06 0.75 3.25
CA GLY A 26 -9.85 1.36 2.68
C GLY A 26 -8.55 0.62 3.02
N THR A 27 -8.43 0.07 4.22
CA THR A 27 -7.20 -0.53 4.75
C THR A 27 -6.91 -1.93 4.21
N THR A 28 -7.95 -2.74 3.96
CA THR A 28 -7.84 -4.08 3.39
C THR A 28 -7.16 -4.03 2.03
N SER A 29 -7.55 -3.07 1.19
CA SER A 29 -7.03 -2.94 -0.17
C SER A 29 -5.53 -2.61 -0.23
N LEU A 30 -4.99 -1.75 0.64
CA LEU A 30 -3.55 -1.44 0.66
C LEU A 30 -2.73 -2.64 1.16
N LYS A 31 -3.20 -3.34 2.19
CA LYS A 31 -2.55 -4.53 2.74
C LYS A 31 -2.52 -5.68 1.72
N GLU A 32 -3.62 -5.90 1.00
CA GLU A 32 -3.71 -6.90 -0.06
C GLU A 32 -2.78 -6.57 -1.22
N VAL A 33 -2.78 -5.33 -1.71
CA VAL A 33 -1.88 -4.89 -2.79
C VAL A 33 -0.42 -5.04 -2.37
N THR A 34 -0.07 -4.71 -1.13
CA THR A 34 1.28 -4.91 -0.61
C THR A 34 1.66 -6.39 -0.55
N SER A 35 0.76 -7.26 -0.13
CA SER A 35 0.99 -8.71 -0.10
C SER A 35 1.22 -9.29 -1.50
N ILE A 36 0.41 -8.88 -2.47
CA ILE A 36 0.57 -9.26 -3.87
C ILE A 36 1.93 -8.81 -4.41
N LEU A 37 2.30 -7.56 -4.15
CA LEU A 37 3.56 -6.98 -4.59
C LEU A 37 4.77 -7.75 -4.03
N VAL A 38 4.78 -8.05 -2.73
CA VAL A 38 5.84 -8.82 -2.08
C VAL A 38 5.94 -10.24 -2.67
N THR A 39 4.82 -10.90 -2.88
CA THR A 39 4.79 -12.25 -3.48
C THR A 39 5.39 -12.25 -4.89
N LYS A 40 5.01 -11.28 -5.72
CA LYS A 40 5.55 -11.13 -7.08
C LYS A 40 7.03 -10.75 -7.08
N GLU A 41 7.49 -9.92 -6.14
CA GLU A 41 8.90 -9.56 -5.97
C GLU A 41 9.75 -10.78 -5.64
N ILE A 42 9.30 -11.64 -4.73
CA ILE A 42 9.99 -12.90 -4.37
C ILE A 42 10.11 -13.81 -5.60
N ALA A 43 9.02 -14.00 -6.35
CA ALA A 43 9.03 -14.81 -7.55
C ALA A 43 9.98 -14.24 -8.62
N ALA A 44 9.96 -12.92 -8.82
CA ALA A 44 10.83 -12.23 -9.75
C ALA A 44 12.33 -12.40 -9.41
N LYS A 45 12.69 -12.19 -8.14
CA LYS A 45 14.06 -12.39 -7.66
C LYS A 45 14.55 -13.83 -7.88
N ALA A 46 13.70 -14.82 -7.59
CA ALA A 46 14.02 -16.23 -7.81
C ALA A 46 14.28 -16.53 -9.28
N MET A 47 13.42 -16.07 -10.19
CA MET A 47 13.60 -16.27 -11.63
C MET A 47 14.82 -15.54 -12.19
N LEU A 48 15.05 -14.29 -11.82
CA LEU A 48 16.22 -13.53 -12.23
C LEU A 48 17.52 -14.20 -11.75
N GLN A 49 17.52 -14.72 -10.50
CA GLN A 49 18.67 -15.46 -9.96
C GLN A 49 18.92 -16.75 -10.72
N GLN A 50 17.87 -17.49 -11.08
CA GLN A 50 17.96 -18.71 -11.87
C GLN A 50 18.60 -18.43 -13.23
N VAL A 51 18.10 -17.42 -13.96
CA VAL A 51 18.64 -17.04 -15.28
C VAL A 51 20.09 -16.58 -15.18
N LYS A 52 20.42 -15.72 -14.21
CA LYS A 52 21.82 -15.28 -13.99
C LYS A 52 22.75 -16.46 -13.74
N THR A 53 22.32 -17.41 -12.92
CA THR A 53 23.10 -18.61 -12.60
C THR A 53 23.30 -19.47 -13.85
N GLN A 54 22.22 -19.68 -14.62
CA GLN A 54 22.29 -20.48 -15.84
C GLN A 54 23.22 -19.85 -16.88
N ILE A 55 23.14 -18.53 -17.14
CA ILE A 55 24.08 -17.82 -17.99
C ILE A 55 25.52 -18.03 -17.50
N GLY A 56 25.74 -17.98 -16.20
CA GLY A 56 27.07 -18.23 -15.61
C GLY A 56 27.62 -19.62 -15.88
N ILE A 57 26.77 -20.65 -15.93
CA ILE A 57 27.09 -22.03 -16.16
C ILE A 57 27.27 -22.31 -17.66
N ASP A 58 26.29 -21.90 -18.47
CA ASP A 58 26.25 -22.24 -19.90
C ASP A 58 27.36 -21.56 -20.67
N PHE A 59 27.69 -20.32 -20.33
CA PHE A 59 28.74 -19.52 -20.95
C PHE A 59 30.05 -19.49 -20.14
N ARG A 60 30.28 -20.51 -19.28
CA ARG A 60 31.52 -20.57 -18.45
C ARG A 60 32.84 -20.59 -19.25
N LYS A 61 32.80 -21.11 -20.49
CA LYS A 61 33.95 -21.17 -21.39
C LYS A 61 34.08 -19.94 -22.29
N ASP A 62 33.05 -19.13 -22.39
CA ASP A 62 33.00 -17.87 -23.14
C ASP A 62 32.78 -16.70 -22.18
N GLU A 63 33.88 -16.24 -21.60
CA GLU A 63 33.82 -15.17 -20.59
C GLU A 63 33.31 -13.83 -21.17
N ALA A 64 33.66 -13.56 -22.43
CA ALA A 64 33.25 -12.33 -23.11
C ALA A 64 31.71 -12.29 -23.23
N LYS A 65 31.12 -13.35 -23.79
CA LYS A 65 29.68 -13.49 -23.99
C LYS A 65 28.91 -13.53 -22.65
N ARG A 66 29.47 -14.23 -21.67
CA ARG A 66 28.92 -14.25 -20.31
C ARG A 66 28.83 -12.86 -19.70
N LYS A 67 29.90 -12.06 -19.74
CA LYS A 67 29.93 -10.69 -19.22
C LYS A 67 29.00 -9.80 -19.99
N GLU A 68 28.93 -9.92 -21.30
CA GLU A 68 28.02 -9.18 -22.16
C GLU A 68 26.57 -9.43 -21.74
N TYR A 69 26.11 -10.68 -21.62
CA TYR A 69 24.75 -11.00 -21.26
C TYR A 69 24.38 -10.58 -19.84
N ILE A 70 25.30 -10.80 -18.87
CA ILE A 70 25.11 -10.34 -17.49
C ILE A 70 24.93 -8.82 -17.42
N SER A 71 25.70 -8.07 -18.21
CA SER A 71 25.61 -6.60 -18.28
C SER A 71 24.35 -6.14 -19.01
N THR A 72 24.13 -6.66 -20.22
CA THR A 72 23.03 -6.24 -21.10
C THR A 72 21.66 -6.53 -20.48
N LEU A 73 21.50 -7.69 -19.85
CA LEU A 73 20.24 -8.07 -19.20
C LEU A 73 20.04 -7.44 -17.79
N GLY A 74 20.94 -6.57 -17.36
CA GLY A 74 20.79 -5.76 -16.14
C GLY A 74 21.28 -6.42 -14.86
N PHE A 75 21.84 -7.61 -14.90
CA PHE A 75 22.31 -8.32 -13.70
C PHE A 75 23.55 -7.70 -13.04
N ALA A 76 24.28 -6.84 -13.75
CA ALA A 76 25.41 -6.11 -13.20
C ALA A 76 25.02 -4.93 -12.30
N LYS A 77 23.77 -4.49 -12.36
CA LYS A 77 23.28 -3.32 -11.60
C LYS A 77 23.21 -3.54 -10.09
N VAL A 78 23.15 -4.79 -9.64
CA VAL A 78 23.05 -5.14 -8.23
C VAL A 78 24.12 -6.17 -7.84
N LYS A 79 24.66 -6.04 -6.64
CA LYS A 79 25.62 -7.00 -6.09
C LYS A 79 24.95 -8.35 -5.80
N SER A 80 23.75 -8.31 -5.24
CA SER A 80 22.95 -9.48 -4.87
C SER A 80 21.49 -9.26 -5.31
N ILE A 81 20.96 -10.18 -6.11
CA ILE A 81 19.55 -10.14 -6.51
C ILE A 81 18.64 -10.38 -5.31
N LYS A 82 19.04 -11.28 -4.41
CA LYS A 82 18.28 -11.61 -3.21
C LYS A 82 18.03 -10.38 -2.34
N ASP A 83 19.06 -9.53 -2.19
CA ASP A 83 19.05 -8.37 -1.29
C ASP A 83 18.68 -7.06 -2.03
N ALA A 84 18.34 -7.14 -3.32
CA ALA A 84 17.92 -5.99 -4.10
C ALA A 84 16.65 -5.36 -3.51
N SER A 85 16.58 -4.03 -3.54
CA SER A 85 15.34 -3.32 -3.19
C SER A 85 14.24 -3.63 -4.22
N GLN A 86 12.99 -3.32 -3.87
CA GLN A 86 11.86 -3.45 -4.79
C GLN A 86 12.10 -2.68 -6.09
N ASP A 87 12.55 -1.41 -6.00
CA ASP A 87 12.83 -0.58 -7.17
C ASP A 87 13.95 -1.17 -8.03
N ALA A 88 15.03 -1.65 -7.42
CA ALA A 88 16.11 -2.31 -8.14
C ALA A 88 15.65 -3.61 -8.82
N THR A 89 14.72 -4.34 -8.21
CA THR A 89 14.14 -5.55 -8.81
C THR A 89 13.28 -5.21 -10.02
N ILE A 90 12.43 -4.17 -9.91
CA ILE A 90 11.62 -3.66 -11.03
C ILE A 90 12.53 -3.19 -12.17
N GLU A 91 13.58 -2.43 -11.85
CA GLU A 91 14.53 -1.92 -12.82
C GLU A 91 15.24 -3.06 -13.57
N MET A 92 15.67 -4.12 -12.86
CA MET A 92 16.27 -5.30 -13.49
C MET A 92 15.29 -6.00 -14.42
N LEU A 93 14.03 -6.22 -13.99
CA LEU A 93 13.00 -6.84 -14.83
C LEU A 93 12.73 -6.05 -16.09
N VAL A 94 12.61 -4.74 -15.98
CA VAL A 94 12.39 -3.84 -17.12
C VAL A 94 13.58 -3.85 -18.05
N THR A 95 14.81 -3.80 -17.50
CA THR A 95 16.04 -3.88 -18.29
C THR A 95 16.14 -5.22 -19.01
N PHE A 96 15.87 -6.32 -18.31
CA PHE A 96 15.84 -7.66 -18.92
C PHE A 96 14.85 -7.72 -20.08
N ARG A 97 13.60 -7.32 -19.85
CA ARG A 97 12.55 -7.34 -20.87
C ARG A 97 12.91 -6.52 -22.12
N ASN A 98 13.47 -5.33 -21.90
CA ASN A 98 13.75 -4.39 -23.00
C ASN A 98 15.01 -4.79 -23.80
N ASN A 99 15.99 -5.47 -23.15
CA ASN A 99 17.26 -5.80 -23.75
C ASN A 99 17.36 -7.28 -24.19
N LEU A 100 16.36 -8.11 -23.89
CA LEU A 100 16.28 -9.47 -24.40
C LEU A 100 15.89 -9.42 -25.88
N THR A 101 16.91 -9.26 -26.74
CA THR A 101 16.74 -9.28 -28.18
C THR A 101 16.49 -10.70 -28.70
N PRO A 102 15.88 -10.89 -29.89
CA PRO A 102 15.70 -12.22 -30.47
C PRO A 102 17.00 -12.99 -30.63
N ALA A 103 18.13 -12.30 -30.87
CA ALA A 103 19.45 -12.93 -30.99
C ALA A 103 19.93 -13.49 -29.63
N ILE A 104 19.77 -12.70 -28.54
CA ILE A 104 20.14 -13.16 -27.20
C ILE A 104 19.20 -14.30 -26.77
N GLU A 105 17.93 -14.21 -27.03
CA GLU A 105 16.93 -15.23 -26.72
C GLU A 105 17.26 -16.56 -27.44
N ALA A 106 17.60 -16.48 -28.74
CA ALA A 106 18.02 -17.65 -29.49
C ALA A 106 19.31 -18.30 -28.96
N ASP A 107 20.30 -17.50 -28.60
CA ASP A 107 21.55 -17.98 -28.02
C ASP A 107 21.36 -18.65 -26.66
N LEU A 108 20.59 -18.04 -25.79
CA LEU A 108 20.27 -18.59 -24.47
C LEU A 108 19.45 -19.89 -24.59
N THR A 109 18.52 -19.93 -25.55
CA THR A 109 17.72 -21.14 -25.82
C THR A 109 18.60 -22.26 -26.39
N ALA A 110 19.52 -21.95 -27.32
CA ALA A 110 20.48 -22.92 -27.87
C ALA A 110 21.43 -23.48 -26.80
N ALA A 111 21.74 -22.67 -25.78
CA ALA A 111 22.51 -23.08 -24.61
C ALA A 111 21.70 -23.94 -23.60
N GLY A 112 20.41 -24.11 -23.80
CA GLY A 112 19.55 -25.00 -23.00
C GLY A 112 18.57 -24.28 -22.08
N MET A 113 18.45 -22.95 -22.14
CA MET A 113 17.46 -22.21 -21.35
C MET A 113 16.06 -22.39 -21.92
N ASN A 114 15.08 -22.62 -21.04
CA ASN A 114 13.69 -22.78 -21.46
C ASN A 114 13.10 -21.43 -21.89
N PRO A 115 12.58 -21.28 -23.13
CA PRO A 115 11.96 -20.05 -23.61
C PRO A 115 10.77 -19.58 -22.75
N ALA A 116 10.04 -20.50 -22.12
CA ALA A 116 8.94 -20.15 -21.20
C ALA A 116 9.43 -19.31 -20.00
N THR A 117 10.70 -19.43 -19.60
CA THR A 117 11.29 -18.61 -18.53
C THR A 117 11.35 -17.14 -18.93
N PHE A 118 11.66 -16.85 -20.19
CA PHE A 118 11.71 -15.47 -20.69
C PHE A 118 10.32 -14.83 -20.68
N GLU A 119 9.30 -15.55 -21.15
CA GLU A 119 7.92 -15.07 -21.13
C GLU A 119 7.41 -14.83 -19.70
N SER A 120 7.76 -15.72 -18.78
CA SER A 120 7.43 -15.55 -17.36
C SER A 120 8.08 -14.30 -16.75
N ILE A 121 9.35 -14.01 -17.08
CA ILE A 121 10.03 -12.79 -16.61
C ILE A 121 9.41 -11.54 -17.26
N LYS A 122 9.09 -11.58 -18.55
CA LYS A 122 8.41 -10.46 -19.23
C LYS A 122 7.04 -10.17 -18.61
N ALA A 123 6.27 -11.21 -18.26
CA ALA A 123 4.99 -11.08 -17.57
C ALA A 123 5.18 -10.48 -16.16
N LEU A 124 6.11 -11.01 -15.37
CA LEU A 124 6.43 -10.49 -14.03
C LEU A 124 6.89 -9.03 -14.07
N ALA A 125 7.65 -8.62 -15.10
CA ALA A 125 8.04 -7.22 -15.26
C ALA A 125 6.82 -6.29 -15.37
N THR A 126 5.81 -6.69 -16.13
CA THR A 126 4.57 -5.93 -16.29
C THR A 126 3.74 -5.95 -15.01
N GLU A 127 3.55 -7.12 -14.44
CA GLU A 127 2.71 -7.32 -13.25
C GLU A 127 3.30 -6.63 -12.01
N LEU A 128 4.61 -6.69 -11.80
CA LEU A 128 5.28 -6.05 -10.67
C LEU A 128 5.23 -4.52 -10.80
N TYR A 129 5.44 -4.01 -12.02
CA TYR A 129 5.32 -2.58 -12.30
C TYR A 129 3.90 -2.07 -12.00
N GLN A 130 2.88 -2.79 -12.47
CA GLN A 130 1.48 -2.44 -12.22
C GLN A 130 1.11 -2.52 -10.73
N ALA A 131 1.56 -3.56 -10.04
CA ALA A 131 1.32 -3.72 -8.61
C ALA A 131 2.00 -2.60 -7.79
N ASN A 132 3.22 -2.19 -8.17
CA ASN A 132 3.91 -1.06 -7.55
C ASN A 132 3.16 0.26 -7.78
N ALA A 133 2.75 0.54 -9.01
CA ALA A 133 1.97 1.74 -9.34
C ALA A 133 0.65 1.79 -8.55
N LEU A 134 -0.05 0.66 -8.44
CA LEU A 134 -1.28 0.55 -7.65
C LEU A 134 -1.01 0.77 -6.15
N GLN A 135 0.08 0.24 -5.60
CA GLN A 135 0.45 0.45 -4.21
C GLN A 135 0.71 1.94 -3.92
N GLU A 136 1.47 2.63 -4.79
CA GLU A 136 1.73 4.05 -4.62
C GLU A 136 0.45 4.89 -4.73
N GLN A 137 -0.44 4.58 -5.67
CA GLN A 137 -1.75 5.23 -5.77
C GLN A 137 -2.58 5.05 -4.50
N LYS A 138 -2.57 3.85 -3.91
CA LYS A 138 -3.29 3.58 -2.65
C LYS A 138 -2.66 4.30 -1.45
N LYS A 139 -1.34 4.43 -1.41
CA LYS A 139 -0.65 5.22 -0.37
C LYS A 139 -1.04 6.71 -0.43
N ILE A 140 -1.12 7.29 -1.63
CA ILE A 140 -1.54 8.68 -1.84
C ILE A 140 -2.99 8.85 -1.38
N GLY A 141 -3.90 8.02 -1.88
CA GLY A 141 -5.31 8.06 -1.48
C GLY A 141 -5.51 7.88 0.02
N SER A 142 -4.74 7.02 0.67
CA SER A 142 -4.78 6.83 2.13
C SER A 142 -4.32 8.09 2.90
N LYS A 143 -3.32 8.82 2.41
CA LYS A 143 -2.85 10.09 3.02
C LYS A 143 -3.89 11.21 2.87
N GLU A 144 -4.48 11.33 1.69
CA GLU A 144 -5.54 12.32 1.43
C GLU A 144 -6.77 12.06 2.30
N THR A 145 -7.19 10.79 2.42
CA THR A 145 -8.29 10.39 3.30
C THR A 145 -7.98 10.73 4.76
N THR A 146 -6.75 10.48 5.23
CA THR A 146 -6.34 10.81 6.59
C THR A 146 -6.33 12.31 6.84
N ALA A 147 -5.88 13.13 5.90
CA ALA A 147 -5.87 14.58 6.03
C ALA A 147 -7.31 15.15 6.09
N THR A 148 -8.18 14.68 5.21
CA THR A 148 -9.60 15.05 5.19
C THR A 148 -10.29 14.65 6.50
N LEU A 149 -10.03 13.44 6.97
CA LEU A 149 -10.55 12.94 8.23
C LEU A 149 -10.11 13.79 9.43
N ASN A 150 -8.82 14.13 9.51
CA ASN A 150 -8.31 14.98 10.58
C ASN A 150 -8.97 16.36 10.56
N ALA A 151 -9.19 16.95 9.39
CA ALA A 151 -9.92 18.21 9.27
C ALA A 151 -11.35 18.08 9.79
N GLN A 152 -12.08 17.07 9.37
CA GLN A 152 -13.46 16.81 9.82
C GLN A 152 -13.54 16.54 11.33
N LEU A 153 -12.58 15.81 11.91
CA LEU A 153 -12.53 15.57 13.35
C LEU A 153 -12.23 16.86 14.13
N ASN A 154 -11.36 17.72 13.63
CA ASN A 154 -11.08 19.01 14.25
C ASN A 154 -12.32 19.91 14.22
N ASP A 155 -13.03 19.97 13.11
CA ASP A 155 -14.28 20.76 12.99
C ASP A 155 -15.33 20.28 14.00
N ILE A 156 -15.53 18.97 14.13
CA ILE A 156 -16.45 18.39 15.13
C ILE A 156 -15.98 18.69 16.56
N TYR A 157 -14.67 18.56 16.83
CA TYR A 157 -14.09 18.84 18.13
C TYR A 157 -14.38 20.29 18.55
N ASP A 158 -14.14 21.26 17.68
CA ASP A 158 -14.40 22.68 17.92
C ASP A 158 -15.88 22.95 18.17
N GLU A 159 -16.76 22.24 17.48
CA GLU A 159 -18.21 22.36 17.67
C GLU A 159 -18.65 21.76 19.01
N VAL A 160 -18.14 20.59 19.40
CA VAL A 160 -18.40 19.97 20.72
C VAL A 160 -17.90 20.85 21.86
N ILE A 161 -16.68 21.42 21.75
CA ILE A 161 -16.14 22.37 22.75
C ILE A 161 -17.02 23.62 22.85
N THR A 162 -17.55 24.11 21.76
CA THR A 162 -18.47 25.26 21.75
C THR A 162 -19.77 24.93 22.48
N ILE A 163 -20.35 23.76 22.22
CA ILE A 163 -21.54 23.27 22.93
C ILE A 163 -21.26 23.14 24.42
N ALA A 164 -20.15 22.52 24.81
CA ALA A 164 -19.77 22.34 26.21
C ALA A 164 -19.61 23.67 26.94
N LYS A 165 -18.96 24.67 26.30
CA LYS A 165 -18.83 26.03 26.86
C LYS A 165 -20.20 26.69 27.08
N ILE A 166 -21.12 26.57 26.14
CA ILE A 166 -22.45 27.13 26.29
C ILE A 166 -23.24 26.38 27.37
N ALA A 167 -23.22 25.07 27.38
CA ALA A 167 -23.84 24.24 28.40
C ALA A 167 -23.33 24.60 29.80
N SER A 168 -22.05 24.81 30.00
CA SER A 168 -21.46 25.21 31.27
C SER A 168 -21.91 26.58 31.77
N THR A 169 -22.36 27.48 30.87
CA THR A 169 -22.90 28.78 31.25
C THR A 169 -24.41 28.73 31.59
N LEU A 170 -25.11 27.74 31.04
CA LEU A 170 -26.56 27.56 31.24
C LEU A 170 -26.88 26.66 32.43
N LEU A 171 -26.01 25.66 32.70
CA LEU A 171 -26.15 24.69 33.79
C LEU A 171 -25.35 25.21 34.99
N THR A 172 -25.98 26.07 35.78
CA THR A 172 -25.36 26.70 36.97
C THR A 172 -25.55 25.88 38.23
N ASP A 173 -26.44 24.89 38.24
CA ASP A 173 -26.69 24.01 39.38
C ASP A 173 -26.08 22.62 39.16
N LYS A 174 -25.47 22.09 40.23
CA LYS A 174 -24.84 20.77 40.20
C LYS A 174 -25.84 19.64 39.89
N ALA A 175 -27.08 19.77 40.35
CA ALA A 175 -28.16 18.82 40.07
C ALA A 175 -28.55 18.78 38.58
N ASP A 176 -28.46 19.90 37.87
CA ASP A 176 -28.74 19.97 36.42
C ASP A 176 -27.58 19.35 35.60
N ILE A 177 -26.35 19.49 36.09
CA ILE A 177 -25.17 18.85 35.47
C ILE A 177 -25.24 17.34 35.63
N GLU A 178 -25.54 16.84 36.81
CA GLU A 178 -25.71 15.40 37.09
C GLU A 178 -26.81 14.79 36.23
N LYS A 179 -27.98 15.42 36.16
CA LYS A 179 -29.07 14.98 35.28
C LYS A 179 -28.71 14.97 33.80
N SER A 180 -27.95 15.95 33.35
CA SER A 180 -27.50 16.03 31.94
C SER A 180 -26.47 14.96 31.63
N LEU A 181 -25.60 14.60 32.59
CA LEU A 181 -24.67 13.51 32.48
C LEU A 181 -25.36 12.15 32.47
N ASP A 182 -26.37 11.94 33.34
CA ASP A 182 -27.17 10.71 33.37
C ASP A 182 -27.85 10.48 32.02
N LEU A 183 -28.45 11.53 31.45
CA LEU A 183 -29.08 11.47 30.13
C LEU A 183 -28.07 11.15 29.02
N PHE A 184 -26.85 11.68 29.15
CA PHE A 184 -25.78 11.40 28.21
C PHE A 184 -25.31 9.92 28.27
N TYR A 185 -25.18 9.36 29.47
CA TYR A 185 -24.84 7.96 29.69
C TYR A 185 -25.95 7.01 29.24
N GLU A 186 -27.21 7.34 29.52
CA GLU A 186 -28.38 6.57 29.06
C GLU A 186 -28.46 6.49 27.53
N VAL A 187 -28.18 7.59 26.83
CA VAL A 187 -28.16 7.67 25.36
C VAL A 187 -26.99 6.84 24.77
N GLN A 188 -25.92 6.69 25.52
CA GLN A 188 -24.74 5.88 25.08
C GLN A 188 -24.88 4.39 25.42
N GLY A 189 -25.91 3.98 26.20
CA GLY A 189 -26.07 2.60 26.64
C GLY A 189 -25.01 2.15 27.65
N TRP A 190 -24.38 3.10 28.34
CA TRP A 190 -23.41 2.83 29.38
C TRP A 190 -24.10 2.82 30.75
N ASP A 191 -24.27 1.63 31.31
CA ASP A 191 -24.73 1.46 32.69
C ASP A 191 -23.71 2.07 33.65
N VAL A 192 -24.06 3.17 34.30
CA VAL A 192 -23.29 3.69 35.44
C VAL A 192 -23.62 2.82 36.65
N LYS A 193 -22.70 1.92 37.00
CA LYS A 193 -22.71 1.22 38.28
C LYS A 193 -21.99 2.04 39.33
#